data_2c329f55ef610be41c774c2180733350
#
_entry.id   2c329f55ef610be41c774c2180733350
#
_cell.length_a   1.000
_cell.length_b   1.000
_cell.length_c   1.000
_cell.angle_alpha   90.00
_cell.angle_beta   90.00
_cell.angle_gamma   90.00
#
_symmetry.space_group_name_H-M   'P 1'
#
loop_
_entity.id
_entity.type
_entity.pdbx_description
1 polymer ?
#
loop_
_entity_poly.entity_id
_entity_poly.type
_entity_poly.pdbx_seq_one_letter_code
_entity_poly.pdbx_strand_id
1 'polypeptide(L)'
;MTVAGLGAACAPRRPAAPPPTPVAALPVPVTPAPVPAANPGLPPAPHVTGPLEIKVVYPTPGQLIQSKDSNFIFGSVGNGDAALTINGVPTPVWPNGAFMGWLPNPPADQPRYDIVAAVGPEVARLSHPVKIEPPSATPPKPDTVQLLSPAQFAALKGPATYSNDTDRVVTAYRPSGGADRWFLLPGTIVKVGSFKGIYGVVELDDSDTVLVEKTDLTMQPAIPARVARSAQAFRILPASEYVDVVIPVSERPAYLVEEEQSSLTLTLYATTGAPQPSVSLPATSYVSSVSAAPAGPQMRYTFSLRGPAYGYQPLWQDSIFTLRVRRPPAIDAIDPLKGLTIAIDPGHPPVGATGPTGLWEPVPTLAVGLKVRDMLAARGVNVLMTRTDSLPVDLNLRGTMARRANAHALVSIHFNALPDGMNPFVEEGTTTFYFWPHSEPLARATQQALLAQLSLPDKGVIRRNLALVRPTWLPAILCEGAFIMMPDQEAAIRTPEYQERYARGIVQGLDAYFRTLGQATH
;
A
#
# COMPACT_ATOMS: atom_id res chain seq x y z
N MET A 1 -47.45 -88.02 32.61
CA MET A 1 -46.15 -87.59 32.17
C MET A 1 -46.00 -86.13 32.46
N THR A 2 -45.24 -85.82 33.48
CA THR A 2 -45.07 -84.54 34.13
C THR A 2 -44.00 -83.70 33.50
N VAL A 3 -44.27 -82.46 33.19
CA VAL A 3 -43.21 -81.50 32.75
C VAL A 3 -43.15 -80.40 33.82
N ALA A 4 -41.99 -80.33 34.47
CA ALA A 4 -41.68 -79.32 35.50
C ALA A 4 -41.24 -78.01 34.85
N GLY A 5 -41.89 -76.89 35.18
CA GLY A 5 -41.50 -75.54 34.82
C GLY A 5 -40.57 -74.96 35.89
N LEU A 6 -39.37 -74.50 35.43
CA LEU A 6 -38.39 -73.73 36.25
C LEU A 6 -38.76 -72.22 36.18
N GLY A 7 -39.18 -71.64 37.30
CA GLY A 7 -39.35 -70.22 37.46
C GLY A 7 -38.04 -69.54 37.75
N ALA A 8 -37.67 -68.62 36.89
CA ALA A 8 -36.52 -67.73 37.09
C ALA A 8 -36.95 -66.51 37.91
N ALA A 9 -36.40 -66.34 39.11
CA ALA A 9 -36.63 -65.17 39.94
C ALA A 9 -35.80 -63.96 39.42
N CYS A 10 -36.46 -62.86 39.06
CA CYS A 10 -35.81 -61.58 38.79
C CYS A 10 -35.32 -60.92 40.09
N ALA A 11 -34.04 -60.79 40.25
CA ALA A 11 -33.41 -59.97 41.28
C ALA A 11 -33.55 -58.48 40.95
N PRO A 12 -33.83 -57.58 41.89
CA PRO A 12 -33.89 -56.15 41.63
C PRO A 12 -32.55 -55.56 41.25
N ARG A 13 -32.44 -54.88 40.11
CA ARG A 13 -31.25 -54.10 39.72
C ARG A 13 -31.08 -52.95 40.70
N ARG A 14 -29.92 -52.80 41.32
CA ARG A 14 -29.50 -51.62 42.05
C ARG A 14 -29.46 -50.42 41.06
N PRO A 15 -29.92 -49.21 41.48
CA PRO A 15 -29.78 -48.01 40.69
C PRO A 15 -28.27 -47.71 40.47
N ALA A 16 -27.92 -47.37 39.24
CA ALA A 16 -26.55 -46.92 38.92
C ALA A 16 -26.22 -45.66 39.74
N ALA A 17 -25.02 -45.61 40.29
CA ALA A 17 -24.54 -44.41 40.95
C ALA A 17 -24.52 -43.23 39.97
N PRO A 18 -24.85 -42.00 40.41
CA PRO A 18 -24.76 -40.82 39.53
C PRO A 18 -23.31 -40.64 39.06
N PRO A 19 -23.12 -40.13 37.82
CA PRO A 19 -21.78 -39.84 37.35
C PRO A 19 -21.09 -38.85 38.28
N PRO A 20 -19.77 -38.98 38.50
CA PRO A 20 -19.04 -38.06 39.34
C PRO A 20 -19.18 -36.63 38.79
N THR A 21 -19.53 -35.69 39.66
CA THR A 21 -19.58 -34.26 39.37
C THR A 21 -18.20 -33.87 38.81
N PRO A 22 -18.10 -33.12 37.68
CA PRO A 22 -16.82 -32.66 37.18
C PRO A 22 -16.13 -31.86 38.29
N VAL A 23 -15.01 -32.34 38.76
CA VAL A 23 -14.14 -31.60 39.67
C VAL A 23 -13.68 -30.39 38.87
N ALA A 24 -14.05 -29.18 39.31
CA ALA A 24 -13.53 -27.95 38.72
C ALA A 24 -11.99 -28.05 38.72
N ALA A 25 -11.40 -28.06 37.54
CA ALA A 25 -9.96 -28.07 37.40
C ALA A 25 -9.42 -26.87 38.17
N LEU A 26 -8.53 -27.09 39.12
CA LEU A 26 -7.82 -26.02 39.83
C LEU A 26 -7.17 -25.12 38.77
N PRO A 27 -7.17 -23.78 38.95
CA PRO A 27 -6.55 -22.89 38.02
C PRO A 27 -5.06 -23.25 37.88
N VAL A 28 -4.63 -23.59 36.67
CA VAL A 28 -3.21 -23.82 36.38
C VAL A 28 -2.52 -22.48 36.64
N PRO A 29 -1.44 -22.42 37.44
CA PRO A 29 -0.68 -21.19 37.64
C PRO A 29 -0.15 -20.71 36.29
N VAL A 30 -0.69 -19.63 35.77
CA VAL A 30 -0.21 -18.99 34.53
C VAL A 30 0.95 -18.09 34.93
N THR A 31 2.17 -18.45 34.51
CA THR A 31 3.34 -17.60 34.72
C THR A 31 3.39 -16.55 33.61
N PRO A 32 3.60 -15.25 33.92
CA PRO A 32 3.75 -14.24 32.90
C PRO A 32 4.89 -14.56 31.94
N ALA A 33 4.64 -14.48 30.64
CA ALA A 33 5.68 -14.56 29.63
C ALA A 33 6.53 -13.26 29.66
N PRO A 34 7.85 -13.34 29.42
CA PRO A 34 8.67 -12.14 29.34
C PRO A 34 8.20 -11.27 28.16
N VAL A 35 7.95 -10.00 28.43
CA VAL A 35 7.69 -9.00 27.40
C VAL A 35 8.99 -8.76 26.63
N PRO A 36 8.98 -8.70 25.29
CA PRO A 36 10.13 -8.29 24.51
C PRO A 36 10.70 -6.96 25.04
N ALA A 37 12.02 -6.79 24.97
CA ALA A 37 12.64 -5.55 25.42
C ALA A 37 12.00 -4.35 24.71
N ALA A 38 11.53 -3.38 25.49
CA ALA A 38 10.94 -2.17 24.92
C ALA A 38 11.97 -1.47 24.03
N ASN A 39 11.53 -0.97 22.88
CA ASN A 39 12.37 -0.16 22.02
C ASN A 39 12.74 1.14 22.78
N PRO A 40 14.03 1.39 23.07
CA PRO A 40 14.46 2.49 23.96
C PRO A 40 14.14 3.88 23.41
N GLY A 41 13.78 3.98 22.13
CA GLY A 41 13.40 5.22 21.49
C GLY A 41 11.91 5.55 21.58
N LEU A 42 11.07 4.63 22.06
CA LEU A 42 9.63 4.86 22.16
C LEU A 42 9.24 5.43 23.53
N PRO A 43 8.22 6.28 23.62
CA PRO A 43 7.58 6.60 24.88
C PRO A 43 7.10 5.32 25.58
N PRO A 44 7.24 5.21 26.92
CA PRO A 44 6.83 4.00 27.64
C PRO A 44 5.32 3.77 27.53
N ALA A 45 4.93 2.50 27.38
CA ALA A 45 3.52 2.14 27.44
C ALA A 45 2.96 2.43 28.84
N PRO A 46 1.80 3.11 28.97
CA PRO A 46 1.18 3.39 30.26
C PRO A 46 0.76 2.07 30.94
N HIS A 47 0.95 1.99 32.25
CA HIS A 47 0.50 0.84 33.01
C HIS A 47 -1.01 0.94 33.30
N VAL A 48 -1.75 -0.16 33.06
CA VAL A 48 -3.22 -0.22 33.23
C VAL A 48 -3.57 -1.39 34.17
N THR A 49 -4.39 -1.10 35.18
CA THR A 49 -4.88 -2.07 36.19
C THR A 49 -6.40 -2.22 36.14
N GLY A 50 -6.96 -2.34 34.93
CA GLY A 50 -8.39 -2.54 34.71
C GLY A 50 -8.85 -3.97 35.03
N PRO A 51 -10.17 -4.24 34.97
CA PRO A 51 -10.72 -5.57 35.09
C PRO A 51 -10.22 -6.48 33.94
N LEU A 52 -10.11 -7.78 34.19
CA LEU A 52 -9.75 -8.75 33.15
C LEU A 52 -10.86 -8.86 32.11
N GLU A 53 -10.58 -8.41 30.89
CA GLU A 53 -11.49 -8.52 29.74
C GLU A 53 -10.69 -8.88 28.48
N ILE A 54 -10.81 -10.12 28.00
CA ILE A 54 -10.09 -10.58 26.83
C ILE A 54 -10.79 -10.07 25.56
N LYS A 55 -10.13 -9.22 24.79
CA LYS A 55 -10.56 -8.73 23.47
C LYS A 55 -9.52 -9.08 22.43
N VAL A 56 -9.88 -9.90 21.45
CA VAL A 56 -9.04 -10.20 20.28
C VAL A 56 -9.39 -9.23 19.17
N VAL A 57 -8.42 -8.47 18.71
CA VAL A 57 -8.58 -7.55 17.56
C VAL A 57 -8.29 -8.29 16.26
N TYR A 58 -7.25 -9.13 16.27
CA TYR A 58 -6.87 -9.91 15.10
C TYR A 58 -6.37 -11.31 15.51
N PRO A 59 -6.77 -12.37 14.78
CA PRO A 59 -7.78 -12.39 13.72
C PRO A 59 -9.17 -12.08 14.24
N THR A 60 -10.11 -11.64 13.39
CA THR A 60 -11.51 -11.48 13.78
C THR A 60 -12.20 -12.85 13.95
N PRO A 61 -13.25 -12.96 14.76
CA PRO A 61 -13.93 -14.25 14.96
C PRO A 61 -14.38 -14.89 13.63
N GLY A 62 -13.95 -16.13 13.39
CA GLY A 62 -14.26 -16.87 12.17
C GLY A 62 -13.49 -16.44 10.92
N GLN A 63 -12.47 -15.59 11.05
CA GLN A 63 -11.61 -15.18 9.95
C GLN A 63 -10.79 -16.38 9.44
N LEU A 64 -10.62 -16.45 8.13
CA LEU A 64 -9.72 -17.40 7.49
C LEU A 64 -8.27 -16.93 7.66
N ILE A 65 -7.44 -17.78 8.26
CA ILE A 65 -6.00 -17.56 8.35
C ILE A 65 -5.34 -18.07 7.08
N GLN A 66 -4.64 -17.19 6.37
CA GLN A 66 -4.02 -17.50 5.07
C GLN A 66 -2.59 -18.04 5.18
N SER A 67 -2.00 -18.04 6.38
CA SER A 67 -0.67 -18.61 6.62
C SER A 67 -0.73 -20.14 6.72
N LYS A 68 0.37 -20.82 6.36
CA LYS A 68 0.45 -22.29 6.39
C LYS A 68 0.76 -22.85 7.78
N ASP A 69 1.72 -22.23 8.49
CA ASP A 69 2.32 -22.85 9.68
C ASP A 69 2.07 -22.06 10.97
N SER A 70 2.28 -20.75 10.91
CA SER A 70 2.17 -19.86 12.07
C SER A 70 1.54 -18.54 11.70
N ASN A 71 0.86 -17.92 12.65
CA ASN A 71 0.28 -16.60 12.49
C ASN A 71 0.36 -15.81 13.80
N PHE A 72 0.17 -14.51 13.70
CA PHE A 72 0.04 -13.65 14.85
C PHE A 72 -1.42 -13.55 15.31
N ILE A 73 -1.57 -13.34 16.60
CA ILE A 73 -2.84 -13.01 17.26
C ILE A 73 -2.58 -11.89 18.26
N PHE A 74 -3.40 -10.85 18.24
CA PHE A 74 -3.23 -9.72 19.15
C PHE A 74 -4.56 -9.13 19.60
N GLY A 75 -4.49 -8.41 20.71
CA GLY A 75 -5.61 -7.77 21.35
C GLY A 75 -5.24 -7.21 22.71
N SER A 76 -6.20 -7.16 23.62
CA SER A 76 -5.99 -6.69 24.99
C SER A 76 -6.67 -7.59 26.02
N VAL A 77 -6.13 -7.60 27.23
CA VAL A 77 -6.71 -8.28 28.39
C VAL A 77 -7.18 -7.30 29.47
N GLY A 78 -7.06 -5.99 29.25
CA GLY A 78 -7.53 -4.94 30.14
C GLY A 78 -6.64 -4.65 31.35
N ASN A 79 -5.62 -5.48 31.61
CA ASN A 79 -4.74 -5.36 32.76
C ASN A 79 -3.29 -5.71 32.38
N GLY A 80 -2.35 -4.81 32.68
CA GLY A 80 -0.92 -4.97 32.36
C GLY A 80 -0.17 -5.96 33.26
N ASP A 81 -0.76 -6.38 34.40
CA ASP A 81 -0.18 -7.39 35.31
C ASP A 81 -0.66 -8.80 34.96
N ALA A 82 -1.48 -8.94 33.90
CA ALA A 82 -2.06 -10.23 33.56
C ALA A 82 -1.00 -11.22 33.02
N ALA A 83 -1.08 -12.45 33.48
CA ALA A 83 -0.43 -13.58 32.83
C ALA A 83 -1.41 -14.16 31.79
N LEU A 84 -0.92 -14.40 30.57
CA LEU A 84 -1.71 -14.85 29.41
C LEU A 84 -1.16 -16.14 28.83
N THR A 85 -2.04 -17.08 28.49
CA THR A 85 -1.73 -18.21 27.63
C THR A 85 -2.71 -18.30 26.48
N ILE A 86 -2.22 -18.68 25.30
CA ILE A 86 -3.03 -18.95 24.11
C ILE A 86 -2.69 -20.37 23.64
N ASN A 87 -3.67 -21.27 23.61
CA ASN A 87 -3.49 -22.71 23.38
C ASN A 87 -2.40 -23.31 24.27
N GLY A 88 -2.33 -22.84 25.54
CA GLY A 88 -1.32 -23.26 26.51
C GLY A 88 0.07 -22.64 26.34
N VAL A 89 0.30 -21.83 25.32
CA VAL A 89 1.58 -21.14 25.10
C VAL A 89 1.58 -19.81 25.86
N PRO A 90 2.53 -19.55 26.76
CA PRO A 90 2.67 -18.27 27.44
C PRO A 90 2.88 -17.14 26.42
N THR A 91 2.06 -16.10 26.53
CA THR A 91 2.02 -14.97 25.59
C THR A 91 2.28 -13.66 26.33
N PRO A 92 3.18 -12.79 25.84
CA PRO A 92 3.49 -11.52 26.49
C PRO A 92 2.27 -10.59 26.59
N VAL A 93 2.13 -9.93 27.74
CA VAL A 93 1.20 -8.83 27.97
C VAL A 93 1.99 -7.59 28.32
N TRP A 94 1.79 -6.51 27.58
CA TRP A 94 2.45 -5.22 27.81
C TRP A 94 1.78 -4.45 28.97
N PRO A 95 2.46 -3.46 29.56
CA PRO A 95 1.90 -2.68 30.67
C PRO A 95 0.52 -2.06 30.39
N ASN A 96 0.22 -1.73 29.15
CA ASN A 96 -1.12 -1.22 28.73
C ASN A 96 -2.19 -2.29 28.57
N GLY A 97 -1.92 -3.53 29.01
CA GLY A 97 -2.84 -4.66 28.91
C GLY A 97 -2.98 -5.23 27.47
N ALA A 98 -2.23 -4.72 26.51
CA ALA A 98 -2.17 -5.27 25.15
C ALA A 98 -1.36 -6.56 25.12
N PHE A 99 -1.69 -7.47 24.20
CA PHE A 99 -0.89 -8.67 23.95
C PHE A 99 -0.64 -8.89 22.46
N MET A 100 0.46 -9.57 22.16
CA MET A 100 0.83 -10.07 20.83
C MET A 100 1.42 -11.46 20.97
N GLY A 101 0.85 -12.44 20.26
CA GLY A 101 1.36 -13.79 20.14
C GLY A 101 1.76 -14.10 18.70
N TRP A 102 2.90 -14.75 18.51
CA TRP A 102 3.29 -15.42 17.26
C TRP A 102 3.27 -16.92 17.53
N LEU A 103 2.27 -17.62 16.98
CA LEU A 103 1.91 -18.98 17.39
C LEU A 103 1.72 -19.88 16.16
N PRO A 104 1.93 -21.20 16.32
CA PRO A 104 1.46 -22.16 15.33
C PRO A 104 -0.05 -22.00 15.09
N ASN A 105 -0.48 -22.21 13.84
CA ASN A 105 -1.89 -22.21 13.52
C ASN A 105 -2.61 -23.31 14.32
N PRO A 106 -3.83 -23.06 14.82
CA PRO A 106 -4.61 -24.10 15.47
C PRO A 106 -4.92 -25.24 14.50
N PRO A 107 -5.10 -26.49 15.00
CA PRO A 107 -5.42 -27.63 14.17
C PRO A 107 -6.73 -27.41 13.39
N ALA A 108 -6.80 -27.91 12.14
CA ALA A 108 -7.96 -27.71 11.27
C ALA A 108 -9.25 -28.41 11.78
N ASP A 109 -9.14 -29.40 12.63
CA ASP A 109 -10.24 -30.09 13.32
C ASP A 109 -10.71 -29.35 14.58
N GLN A 110 -9.89 -28.43 15.10
CA GLN A 110 -10.22 -27.56 16.25
C GLN A 110 -9.74 -26.12 15.95
N PRO A 111 -10.31 -25.42 14.95
CA PRO A 111 -9.80 -24.15 14.45
C PRO A 111 -10.19 -22.99 15.38
N ARG A 112 -9.55 -22.94 16.55
CA ARG A 112 -9.78 -21.90 17.56
C ARG A 112 -8.54 -21.66 18.40
N TYR A 113 -8.46 -20.48 18.96
CA TYR A 113 -7.52 -20.12 20.01
C TYR A 113 -8.24 -20.15 21.36
N ASP A 114 -7.80 -21.00 22.28
CA ASP A 114 -8.26 -21.04 23.67
C ASP A 114 -7.34 -20.14 24.51
N ILE A 115 -7.89 -19.01 24.96
CA ILE A 115 -7.17 -17.90 25.59
C ILE A 115 -7.52 -17.88 27.08
N VAL A 116 -6.50 -17.84 27.95
CA VAL A 116 -6.67 -17.75 29.39
C VAL A 116 -5.79 -16.63 29.93
N ALA A 117 -6.42 -15.65 30.58
CA ALA A 117 -5.75 -14.57 31.29
C ALA A 117 -5.99 -14.66 32.78
N ALA A 118 -5.00 -14.35 33.62
CA ALA A 118 -5.10 -14.40 35.07
C ALA A 118 -4.35 -13.24 35.74
N VAL A 119 -4.95 -12.67 36.81
CA VAL A 119 -4.30 -11.72 37.73
C VAL A 119 -4.69 -12.15 39.15
N GLY A 120 -3.73 -12.62 39.94
CA GLY A 120 -4.03 -13.19 41.26
C GLY A 120 -5.10 -14.29 41.21
N PRO A 121 -6.22 -14.15 41.92
CA PRO A 121 -7.31 -15.15 41.90
C PRO A 121 -8.28 -14.98 40.72
N GLU A 122 -8.25 -13.86 40.01
CA GLU A 122 -9.14 -13.57 38.89
C GLU A 122 -8.65 -14.27 37.62
N VAL A 123 -9.59 -14.97 36.92
CA VAL A 123 -9.29 -15.70 35.68
C VAL A 123 -10.38 -15.42 34.65
N ALA A 124 -9.97 -14.94 33.48
CA ALA A 124 -10.82 -14.80 32.32
C ALA A 124 -10.47 -15.87 31.27
N ARG A 125 -11.46 -16.35 30.53
CA ARG A 125 -11.30 -17.37 29.47
C ARG A 125 -12.11 -16.96 28.25
N LEU A 126 -11.51 -17.17 27.06
CA LEU A 126 -12.16 -16.95 25.78
C LEU A 126 -11.76 -18.06 24.81
N SER A 127 -12.76 -18.67 24.17
CA SER A 127 -12.53 -19.54 23.02
C SER A 127 -12.82 -18.74 21.75
N HIS A 128 -11.75 -18.46 20.96
CA HIS A 128 -11.80 -17.56 19.81
C HIS A 128 -11.75 -18.36 18.51
N PRO A 129 -12.88 -18.50 17.76
CA PRO A 129 -12.93 -19.31 16.56
C PRO A 129 -12.21 -18.63 15.39
N VAL A 130 -11.54 -19.44 14.57
CA VAL A 130 -10.94 -19.04 13.29
C VAL A 130 -11.30 -20.06 12.22
N LYS A 131 -10.88 -19.82 10.98
CA LYS A 131 -10.91 -20.82 9.91
C LYS A 131 -9.50 -21.10 9.44
N ILE A 132 -9.17 -22.37 9.27
CA ILE A 132 -7.90 -22.83 8.70
C ILE A 132 -8.25 -23.60 7.43
N GLU A 133 -7.63 -23.23 6.32
CA GLU A 133 -7.73 -24.08 5.12
C GLU A 133 -6.96 -25.37 5.37
N PRO A 134 -7.61 -26.52 5.22
CA PRO A 134 -6.88 -27.78 5.23
C PRO A 134 -5.84 -27.75 4.10
N PRO A 135 -4.65 -28.34 4.26
CA PRO A 135 -3.66 -28.42 3.20
C PRO A 135 -4.31 -29.00 1.94
N SER A 136 -4.34 -28.19 0.87
CA SER A 136 -4.94 -28.61 -0.40
C SER A 136 -4.16 -29.81 -0.93
N ALA A 137 -4.80 -30.97 -0.96
CA ALA A 137 -4.24 -32.18 -1.56
C ALA A 137 -4.10 -32.06 -3.10
N THR A 138 -4.65 -31.02 -3.68
CA THR A 138 -4.61 -30.78 -5.13
C THR A 138 -3.72 -29.55 -5.39
N PRO A 139 -2.66 -29.69 -6.20
CA PRO A 139 -1.91 -28.52 -6.63
C PRO A 139 -2.87 -27.55 -7.34
N PRO A 140 -2.67 -26.22 -7.21
CA PRO A 140 -3.51 -25.25 -7.89
C PRO A 140 -3.53 -25.60 -9.38
N LYS A 141 -4.74 -25.71 -9.96
CA LYS A 141 -4.86 -25.90 -11.40
C LYS A 141 -4.08 -24.80 -12.09
N PRO A 142 -3.20 -25.11 -13.05
CA PRO A 142 -2.53 -24.08 -13.83
C PRO A 142 -3.60 -23.19 -14.46
N ASP A 143 -3.36 -21.87 -14.45
CA ASP A 143 -4.27 -20.91 -15.06
C ASP A 143 -4.62 -21.35 -16.46
N THR A 144 -5.89 -21.62 -16.70
CA THR A 144 -6.35 -22.04 -18.03
C THR A 144 -6.19 -20.85 -18.98
N VAL A 145 -5.37 -21.02 -20.00
CA VAL A 145 -5.22 -20.03 -21.08
C VAL A 145 -6.34 -20.26 -22.08
N GLN A 146 -7.24 -19.29 -22.21
CA GLN A 146 -8.29 -19.29 -23.23
C GLN A 146 -7.81 -18.43 -24.41
N LEU A 147 -7.41 -19.05 -25.49
CA LEU A 147 -7.04 -18.37 -26.72
C LEU A 147 -8.27 -17.74 -27.39
N LEU A 148 -8.10 -16.53 -27.89
CA LEU A 148 -9.08 -15.85 -28.74
C LEU A 148 -8.61 -15.97 -30.20
N SER A 149 -9.41 -16.65 -31.01
CA SER A 149 -9.12 -16.85 -32.46
C SER A 149 -10.35 -16.48 -33.28
N PRO A 150 -10.34 -15.39 -34.03
CA PRO A 150 -9.27 -14.35 -34.06
C PRO A 150 -9.15 -13.58 -32.75
N ALA A 151 -7.98 -12.94 -32.54
CA ALA A 151 -7.77 -12.00 -31.44
C ALA A 151 -8.83 -10.88 -31.52
N GLN A 152 -9.28 -10.42 -30.36
CA GLN A 152 -10.33 -9.43 -30.24
C GLN A 152 -9.75 -8.07 -29.79
N PHE A 153 -10.52 -7.01 -29.97
CA PHE A 153 -10.17 -5.69 -29.48
C PHE A 153 -10.95 -5.36 -28.21
N ALA A 154 -10.33 -4.60 -27.33
CA ALA A 154 -10.95 -4.04 -26.14
C ALA A 154 -10.57 -2.59 -25.96
N ALA A 155 -11.49 -1.80 -25.43
CA ALA A 155 -11.16 -0.48 -24.87
C ALA A 155 -10.74 -0.66 -23.41
N LEU A 156 -9.68 0.02 -22.99
CA LEU A 156 -9.30 0.11 -21.60
C LEU A 156 -10.36 0.89 -20.83
N LYS A 157 -10.91 0.29 -19.78
CA LYS A 157 -12.00 0.86 -18.99
C LYS A 157 -11.43 1.72 -17.88
N GLY A 158 -11.51 3.03 -18.03
CA GLY A 158 -11.29 3.92 -16.90
C GLY A 158 -12.49 3.93 -15.96
N PRO A 159 -12.31 4.36 -14.71
CA PRO A 159 -13.44 4.61 -13.82
C PRO A 159 -14.37 5.67 -14.42
N ALA A 160 -15.67 5.41 -14.38
CA ALA A 160 -16.72 6.21 -15.06
C ALA A 160 -16.78 7.69 -14.64
N THR A 161 -16.24 8.05 -13.50
CA THR A 161 -16.37 9.38 -12.89
C THR A 161 -15.30 10.41 -13.29
N TYR A 162 -14.24 10.01 -14.03
CA TYR A 162 -13.10 10.90 -14.35
C TYR A 162 -12.53 10.63 -15.74
N SER A 163 -13.37 10.78 -16.77
CA SER A 163 -13.06 10.40 -18.16
C SER A 163 -11.82 11.08 -18.77
N ASN A 164 -11.40 12.22 -18.24
CA ASN A 164 -10.24 12.99 -18.72
C ASN A 164 -9.13 13.14 -17.66
N ASP A 165 -9.20 12.40 -16.55
CA ASP A 165 -8.21 12.52 -15.49
C ASP A 165 -7.08 11.49 -15.69
N THR A 166 -5.87 11.98 -15.96
CA THR A 166 -4.68 11.16 -16.20
C THR A 166 -4.12 10.51 -14.95
N ASP A 167 -4.65 10.87 -13.76
CA ASP A 167 -4.29 10.18 -12.51
C ASP A 167 -4.99 8.83 -12.38
N ARG A 168 -6.02 8.58 -13.21
CA ARG A 168 -6.69 7.30 -13.30
C ARG A 168 -6.22 6.55 -14.54
N VAL A 169 -5.30 5.66 -14.32
CA VAL A 169 -4.67 4.85 -15.33
C VAL A 169 -5.04 3.38 -15.15
N VAL A 170 -5.07 2.64 -16.24
CA VAL A 170 -5.20 1.19 -16.21
C VAL A 170 -3.80 0.60 -16.02
N THR A 171 -3.61 -0.11 -14.93
CA THR A 171 -2.34 -0.77 -14.64
C THR A 171 -2.18 -2.02 -15.51
N ALA A 172 -1.03 -2.16 -16.15
CA ALA A 172 -0.69 -3.35 -16.89
C ALA A 172 0.60 -3.98 -16.36
N TYR A 173 0.62 -5.31 -16.33
CA TYR A 173 1.65 -6.12 -15.69
C TYR A 173 2.47 -6.89 -16.71
N ARG A 174 3.72 -7.21 -16.40
CA ARG A 174 4.51 -8.12 -17.23
C ARG A 174 3.99 -9.55 -17.14
N PRO A 175 3.90 -10.30 -18.26
CA PRO A 175 3.51 -11.71 -18.23
C PRO A 175 4.46 -12.60 -17.40
N SER A 176 5.73 -12.23 -17.30
CA SER A 176 6.75 -12.92 -16.50
C SER A 176 6.76 -12.55 -15.01
N GLY A 177 5.83 -11.69 -14.57
CA GLY A 177 5.85 -11.12 -13.23
C GLY A 177 6.84 -9.95 -13.09
N GLY A 178 6.88 -9.35 -11.91
CA GLY A 178 7.74 -8.19 -11.60
C GLY A 178 6.93 -6.90 -11.42
N ALA A 179 7.64 -5.79 -11.26
CA ALA A 179 7.01 -4.49 -11.02
C ALA A 179 6.23 -4.00 -12.25
N ASP A 180 5.09 -3.38 -11.99
CA ASP A 180 4.28 -2.72 -13.01
C ASP A 180 5.11 -1.64 -13.71
N ARG A 181 4.94 -1.51 -15.03
CA ARG A 181 5.62 -0.47 -15.80
C ARG A 181 4.67 0.40 -16.60
N TRP A 182 3.51 -0.14 -16.99
CA TRP A 182 2.58 0.55 -17.86
C TRP A 182 1.37 1.02 -17.08
N PHE A 183 1.08 2.30 -17.25
CA PHE A 183 -0.09 2.98 -16.71
C PHE A 183 -0.81 3.65 -17.87
N LEU A 184 -1.71 2.90 -18.48
CA LEU A 184 -2.33 3.22 -19.76
C LEU A 184 -3.56 4.11 -19.56
N LEU A 185 -3.77 5.04 -20.49
CA LEU A 185 -4.92 5.93 -20.43
C LEU A 185 -6.23 5.18 -20.76
N PRO A 186 -7.30 5.43 -20.00
CA PRO A 186 -8.62 4.90 -20.32
C PRO A 186 -9.08 5.25 -21.74
N GLY A 187 -9.82 4.35 -22.38
CA GLY A 187 -10.28 4.50 -23.77
C GLY A 187 -9.22 4.16 -24.83
N THR A 188 -7.98 3.79 -24.44
CA THR A 188 -7.01 3.22 -25.38
C THR A 188 -7.54 1.89 -25.91
N ILE A 189 -7.56 1.73 -27.23
CA ILE A 189 -7.94 0.45 -27.88
C ILE A 189 -6.71 -0.45 -27.95
N VAL A 190 -6.86 -1.66 -27.45
CA VAL A 190 -5.82 -2.67 -27.36
C VAL A 190 -6.29 -4.00 -27.98
N LYS A 191 -5.35 -4.82 -28.44
CA LYS A 191 -5.63 -6.14 -28.96
C LYS A 191 -5.48 -7.17 -27.84
N VAL A 192 -6.46 -8.07 -27.69
CA VAL A 192 -6.47 -9.13 -26.68
C VAL A 192 -6.34 -10.47 -27.41
N GLY A 193 -5.22 -11.16 -27.20
CA GLY A 193 -4.93 -12.45 -27.83
C GLY A 193 -5.46 -13.64 -27.06
N SER A 194 -5.57 -13.51 -25.73
CA SER A 194 -6.05 -14.60 -24.87
C SER A 194 -6.47 -14.08 -23.49
N PHE A 195 -7.09 -14.97 -22.71
CA PHE A 195 -7.32 -14.75 -21.28
C PHE A 195 -6.52 -15.78 -20.46
N LYS A 196 -5.91 -15.33 -19.35
CA LYS A 196 -5.20 -16.15 -18.38
C LYS A 196 -5.68 -15.80 -16.96
N GLY A 197 -6.40 -16.70 -16.31
CA GLY A 197 -6.99 -16.44 -15.01
C GLY A 197 -7.89 -15.20 -15.02
N ILE A 198 -7.59 -14.21 -14.20
CA ILE A 198 -8.32 -12.93 -14.11
C ILE A 198 -7.83 -11.89 -15.13
N TYR A 199 -6.78 -12.18 -15.92
CA TYR A 199 -6.16 -11.24 -16.83
C TYR A 199 -6.52 -11.50 -18.30
N GLY A 200 -6.60 -10.42 -19.07
CA GLY A 200 -6.46 -10.42 -20.52
C GLY A 200 -4.98 -10.26 -20.90
N VAL A 201 -4.53 -11.08 -21.84
CA VAL A 201 -3.20 -10.96 -22.46
C VAL A 201 -3.31 -9.96 -23.60
N VAL A 202 -2.77 -8.79 -23.40
CA VAL A 202 -2.90 -7.62 -24.26
C VAL A 202 -1.62 -7.41 -25.05
N GLU A 203 -1.74 -7.36 -26.37
CA GLU A 203 -0.65 -7.00 -27.28
C GLU A 203 -0.63 -5.48 -27.43
N LEU A 204 0.44 -4.81 -26.94
CA LEU A 204 0.65 -3.37 -27.14
C LEU A 204 1.10 -3.09 -28.58
N ASP A 205 1.92 -3.99 -29.12
CA ASP A 205 2.36 -4.10 -30.52
C ASP A 205 2.83 -5.54 -30.80
N ASP A 206 3.57 -5.76 -31.91
CA ASP A 206 4.06 -7.08 -32.30
C ASP A 206 5.20 -7.59 -31.38
N SER A 207 5.80 -6.73 -30.54
CA SER A 207 6.96 -7.06 -29.69
C SER A 207 6.65 -7.09 -28.20
N ASP A 208 5.65 -6.33 -27.75
CA ASP A 208 5.34 -6.15 -26.34
C ASP A 208 3.93 -6.63 -25.98
N THR A 209 3.88 -7.52 -25.00
CA THR A 209 2.64 -8.08 -24.44
C THR A 209 2.58 -7.81 -22.95
N VAL A 210 1.42 -7.43 -22.46
CA VAL A 210 1.15 -7.14 -21.05
C VAL A 210 -0.12 -7.84 -20.57
N LEU A 211 -0.28 -7.96 -19.27
CA LEU A 211 -1.49 -8.46 -18.61
C LEU A 211 -2.31 -7.28 -18.11
N VAL A 212 -3.59 -7.25 -18.42
CA VAL A 212 -4.56 -6.27 -17.91
C VAL A 212 -5.70 -7.03 -17.25
N GLU A 213 -6.19 -6.59 -16.11
CA GLU A 213 -7.33 -7.23 -15.47
C GLU A 213 -8.56 -7.23 -16.37
N LYS A 214 -9.31 -8.35 -16.43
CA LYS A 214 -10.51 -8.46 -17.26
C LYS A 214 -11.54 -7.38 -16.94
N THR A 215 -11.62 -6.98 -15.70
CA THR A 215 -12.51 -5.91 -15.21
C THR A 215 -12.21 -4.56 -15.83
N ASP A 216 -10.96 -4.35 -16.28
CA ASP A 216 -10.50 -3.13 -16.93
C ASP A 216 -10.59 -3.18 -18.46
N LEU A 217 -11.15 -4.23 -19.02
CA LEU A 217 -11.34 -4.43 -20.44
C LEU A 217 -12.83 -4.35 -20.82
N THR A 218 -13.17 -3.50 -21.78
CA THR A 218 -14.49 -3.49 -22.45
C THR A 218 -14.31 -4.04 -23.84
N MET A 219 -14.69 -5.31 -24.04
CA MET A 219 -14.58 -5.96 -25.34
C MET A 219 -15.40 -5.21 -26.39
N GLN A 220 -14.81 -5.00 -27.56
CA GLN A 220 -15.42 -4.30 -28.68
C GLN A 220 -15.92 -5.30 -29.73
N PRO A 221 -17.10 -5.10 -30.34
CA PRO A 221 -17.47 -5.84 -31.53
C PRO A 221 -16.46 -5.54 -32.65
N ALA A 222 -16.18 -6.54 -33.49
CA ALA A 222 -15.12 -6.58 -34.50
C ALA A 222 -14.68 -5.21 -35.03
N ILE A 223 -13.50 -4.77 -34.63
CA ILE A 223 -12.77 -3.66 -35.23
C ILE A 223 -11.75 -4.23 -36.21
N PRO A 224 -11.42 -3.54 -37.34
CA PRO A 224 -10.46 -4.04 -38.32
C PRO A 224 -9.13 -4.48 -37.70
N ALA A 225 -8.51 -5.45 -38.27
CA ALA A 225 -7.45 -6.28 -37.70
C ALA A 225 -6.17 -5.56 -37.18
N ARG A 226 -6.01 -4.27 -37.39
CA ARG A 226 -4.89 -3.47 -36.89
C ARG A 226 -5.23 -2.01 -36.86
N VAL A 227 -5.22 -1.41 -35.68
CA VAL A 227 -5.17 0.05 -35.54
C VAL A 227 -3.71 0.47 -35.71
N ALA A 228 -3.25 0.60 -36.95
CA ALA A 228 -1.96 1.23 -37.23
C ALA A 228 -2.11 2.73 -36.92
N ARG A 229 -1.46 3.18 -35.87
CA ARG A 229 -1.43 4.58 -35.52
C ARG A 229 -0.34 5.29 -36.30
N SER A 230 -0.56 6.54 -36.66
CA SER A 230 0.43 7.39 -37.30
C SER A 230 0.64 8.65 -36.46
N ALA A 231 1.92 8.93 -36.12
CA ALA A 231 2.31 10.15 -35.46
C ALA A 231 2.84 11.15 -36.50
N GLN A 232 2.41 12.38 -36.36
CA GLN A 232 2.95 13.51 -37.14
C GLN A 232 4.12 14.19 -36.40
N ALA A 233 4.69 15.21 -37.01
CA ALA A 233 5.76 16.00 -36.39
C ALA A 233 5.31 16.61 -35.06
N PHE A 234 6.14 16.42 -34.03
CA PHE A 234 5.87 17.03 -32.73
C PHE A 234 6.10 18.54 -32.75
N ARG A 235 5.44 19.24 -31.85
CA ARG A 235 5.68 20.65 -31.54
C ARG A 235 6.01 20.81 -30.08
N ILE A 236 6.86 21.79 -29.75
CA ILE A 236 7.27 22.08 -28.38
C ILE A 236 6.66 23.41 -27.97
N LEU A 237 5.94 23.42 -26.85
CA LEU A 237 5.27 24.57 -26.28
C LEU A 237 5.82 24.83 -24.87
N PRO A 238 6.85 25.68 -24.73
CA PRO A 238 7.41 26.01 -23.42
C PRO A 238 6.45 26.90 -22.61
N ALA A 239 6.32 26.60 -21.32
CA ALA A 239 5.66 27.43 -20.32
C ALA A 239 6.62 27.68 -19.14
N SER A 240 6.21 28.50 -18.18
CA SER A 240 7.05 28.83 -17.00
C SER A 240 7.34 27.63 -16.11
N GLU A 241 6.36 26.73 -15.93
CA GLU A 241 6.44 25.60 -14.99
C GLU A 241 6.64 24.24 -15.67
N TYR A 242 6.45 24.17 -16.98
CA TYR A 242 6.55 22.93 -17.75
C TYR A 242 6.90 23.17 -19.22
N VAL A 243 7.20 22.09 -19.90
CA VAL A 243 7.31 22.07 -21.37
C VAL A 243 6.34 21.01 -21.89
N ASP A 244 5.42 21.41 -22.77
CA ASP A 244 4.55 20.48 -23.48
C ASP A 244 5.21 20.06 -24.80
N VAL A 245 5.32 18.76 -25.01
CA VAL A 245 5.64 18.18 -26.32
C VAL A 245 4.38 17.57 -26.87
N VAL A 246 3.85 18.22 -27.90
CA VAL A 246 2.55 17.96 -28.51
C VAL A 246 2.74 17.12 -29.76
N ILE A 247 2.16 15.93 -29.76
CA ILE A 247 2.33 14.93 -30.82
C ILE A 247 0.95 14.61 -31.39
N PRO A 248 0.60 15.08 -32.60
CA PRO A 248 -0.61 14.64 -33.26
C PRO A 248 -0.50 13.15 -33.61
N VAL A 249 -1.47 12.34 -33.17
CA VAL A 249 -1.52 10.90 -33.40
C VAL A 249 -2.92 10.53 -33.85
N SER A 250 -3.06 9.72 -34.87
CA SER A 250 -4.36 9.38 -35.47
C SER A 250 -5.35 8.78 -34.47
N GLU A 251 -4.88 8.02 -33.49
CA GLU A 251 -5.68 7.44 -32.41
C GLU A 251 -4.86 7.33 -31.12
N ARG A 252 -5.56 7.24 -29.96
CA ARG A 252 -4.93 7.16 -28.64
C ARG A 252 -3.99 5.95 -28.54
N PRO A 253 -2.68 6.16 -28.36
CA PRO A 253 -1.71 5.09 -28.29
C PRO A 253 -1.63 4.50 -26.86
N ALA A 254 -1.23 3.22 -26.75
CA ALA A 254 -0.57 2.76 -25.55
C ALA A 254 0.82 3.40 -25.49
N TYR A 255 1.31 3.67 -24.29
CA TYR A 255 2.58 4.39 -24.11
C TYR A 255 3.35 3.87 -22.90
N LEU A 256 4.65 4.18 -22.88
CA LEU A 256 5.52 4.03 -21.72
C LEU A 256 6.41 5.28 -21.62
N VAL A 257 6.60 5.80 -20.40
CA VAL A 257 7.62 6.78 -20.08
C VAL A 257 8.67 6.13 -19.20
N GLU A 258 9.91 6.19 -19.62
CA GLU A 258 11.06 5.70 -18.87
C GLU A 258 11.91 6.89 -18.43
N GLU A 259 12.33 6.86 -17.16
CA GLU A 259 13.14 7.91 -16.54
C GLU A 259 14.57 7.43 -16.38
N GLU A 260 15.52 8.26 -16.83
CA GLU A 260 16.94 8.13 -16.55
C GLU A 260 17.40 9.37 -15.77
N GLN A 261 18.70 9.44 -15.44
CA GLN A 261 19.23 10.49 -14.58
C GLN A 261 18.90 11.92 -15.09
N SER A 262 19.02 12.15 -16.39
CA SER A 262 18.76 13.47 -17.01
C SER A 262 18.03 13.36 -18.35
N SER A 263 17.24 12.32 -18.51
CA SER A 263 16.42 12.12 -19.70
C SER A 263 15.10 11.42 -19.40
N LEU A 264 14.11 11.66 -20.29
CA LEU A 264 12.90 10.88 -20.38
C LEU A 264 12.81 10.27 -21.77
N THR A 265 12.36 9.02 -21.83
CA THR A 265 12.04 8.36 -23.10
C THR A 265 10.56 8.01 -23.11
N LEU A 266 9.81 8.63 -24.03
CA LEU A 266 8.41 8.28 -24.31
C LEU A 266 8.37 7.30 -25.48
N THR A 267 7.83 6.12 -25.26
CA THR A 267 7.52 5.14 -26.31
C THR A 267 6.03 5.15 -26.58
N LEU A 268 5.62 5.33 -27.85
CA LEU A 268 4.25 5.15 -28.33
C LEU A 268 4.17 3.82 -29.09
N TYR A 269 3.39 2.88 -28.57
CA TYR A 269 3.25 1.53 -29.11
C TYR A 269 2.34 1.48 -30.35
N ALA A 270 2.61 0.53 -31.25
CA ALA A 270 1.90 0.34 -32.52
C ALA A 270 1.70 1.67 -33.26
N THR A 271 2.73 2.52 -33.27
CA THR A 271 2.69 3.86 -33.83
C THR A 271 3.86 4.05 -34.79
N THR A 272 3.58 4.45 -36.03
CA THR A 272 4.57 4.78 -37.04
C THR A 272 4.69 6.29 -37.20
N GLY A 273 5.83 6.74 -37.70
CA GLY A 273 6.07 8.17 -37.96
C GLY A 273 7.44 8.41 -38.58
N ALA A 274 7.66 9.61 -39.11
CA ALA A 274 8.96 9.98 -39.62
C ALA A 274 9.92 10.34 -38.48
N PRO A 275 11.24 10.05 -38.63
CA PRO A 275 12.22 10.51 -37.68
C PRO A 275 12.29 12.05 -37.69
N GLN A 276 12.50 12.61 -36.50
CA GLN A 276 12.64 14.05 -36.35
C GLN A 276 13.96 14.35 -35.64
N PRO A 277 14.81 15.19 -36.22
CA PRO A 277 16.11 15.53 -35.63
C PRO A 277 15.90 16.21 -34.27
N SER A 278 16.95 16.23 -33.49
CA SER A 278 16.95 16.89 -32.20
C SER A 278 16.68 18.40 -32.34
N VAL A 279 15.62 18.85 -31.67
CA VAL A 279 15.27 20.27 -31.53
C VAL A 279 15.80 20.74 -30.18
N SER A 280 16.77 21.67 -30.21
CA SER A 280 17.33 22.28 -29.01
C SER A 280 16.44 23.42 -28.49
N LEU A 281 16.33 23.53 -27.17
CA LEU A 281 15.59 24.61 -26.53
C LEU A 281 16.56 25.61 -25.84
N PRO A 282 16.10 26.87 -25.62
CA PRO A 282 16.89 27.89 -24.94
C PRO A 282 17.39 27.42 -23.56
N ALA A 283 18.51 27.98 -23.08
CA ALA A 283 19.08 27.64 -21.79
C ALA A 283 18.12 27.83 -20.59
N THR A 284 17.11 28.69 -20.74
CA THR A 284 16.06 28.92 -19.74
C THR A 284 15.04 27.79 -19.65
N SER A 285 14.98 26.89 -20.64
CA SER A 285 14.08 25.74 -20.62
C SER A 285 14.70 24.59 -19.83
N TYR A 286 13.89 23.91 -19.01
CA TYR A 286 14.33 22.70 -18.26
C TYR A 286 14.58 21.51 -19.19
N VAL A 287 13.77 21.34 -20.23
CA VAL A 287 14.04 20.42 -21.32
C VAL A 287 15.07 21.10 -22.24
N SER A 288 16.21 20.47 -22.44
CA SER A 288 17.27 21.01 -23.28
C SER A 288 17.14 20.65 -24.76
N SER A 289 16.58 19.47 -25.04
CA SER A 289 16.31 19.04 -26.42
C SER A 289 15.24 17.95 -26.46
N VAL A 290 14.58 17.81 -27.61
CA VAL A 290 13.66 16.73 -27.93
C VAL A 290 13.97 16.19 -29.32
N SER A 291 13.99 14.86 -29.46
CA SER A 291 14.09 14.16 -30.75
C SER A 291 13.09 13.03 -30.84
N ALA A 292 12.79 12.56 -32.06
CA ALA A 292 11.95 11.41 -32.28
C ALA A 292 12.53 10.49 -33.35
N ALA A 293 12.45 9.19 -33.12
CA ALA A 293 12.90 8.17 -34.05
C ALA A 293 11.96 6.95 -34.03
N PRO A 294 11.74 6.32 -35.20
CA PRO A 294 11.08 5.02 -35.25
C PRO A 294 11.96 3.93 -34.62
N ALA A 295 11.34 3.01 -33.90
CA ALA A 295 11.98 1.85 -33.27
C ALA A 295 11.11 0.61 -33.50
N GLY A 296 11.24 -0.02 -34.68
CA GLY A 296 10.35 -1.09 -35.11
C GLY A 296 8.90 -0.60 -35.26
N PRO A 297 7.92 -1.24 -34.59
CA PRO A 297 6.51 -0.83 -34.64
C PRO A 297 6.18 0.35 -33.70
N GLN A 298 7.18 1.01 -33.13
CA GLN A 298 7.05 2.07 -32.13
C GLN A 298 7.64 3.38 -32.60
N MET A 299 7.15 4.49 -32.05
CA MET A 299 7.84 5.78 -32.09
C MET A 299 8.40 6.10 -30.71
N ARG A 300 9.70 6.45 -30.66
CA ARG A 300 10.39 6.88 -29.45
C ARG A 300 10.71 8.36 -29.49
N TYR A 301 10.40 9.05 -28.41
CA TYR A 301 10.71 10.46 -28.20
C TYR A 301 11.66 10.57 -27.04
N THR A 302 12.84 11.14 -27.26
CA THR A 302 13.87 11.35 -26.23
C THR A 302 13.89 12.82 -25.83
N PHE A 303 13.76 13.05 -24.53
CA PHE A 303 13.82 14.37 -23.90
C PHE A 303 15.11 14.44 -23.09
N SER A 304 16.02 15.32 -23.45
CA SER A 304 17.18 15.63 -22.61
C SER A 304 16.80 16.73 -21.62
N LEU A 305 17.18 16.57 -20.36
CA LEU A 305 16.86 17.50 -19.27
C LEU A 305 18.12 18.20 -18.77
N ARG A 306 17.97 19.38 -18.15
CA ARG A 306 19.08 20.12 -17.52
C ARG A 306 19.34 19.72 -16.08
N GLY A 307 18.63 18.73 -15.59
CA GLY A 307 18.74 18.15 -14.26
C GLY A 307 17.93 16.86 -14.16
N PRO A 308 17.73 16.29 -12.96
CA PRO A 308 16.97 15.06 -12.80
C PRO A 308 15.49 15.28 -13.16
N ALA A 309 14.81 14.23 -13.63
CA ALA A 309 13.37 14.28 -13.82
C ALA A 309 12.68 14.72 -12.50
N TYR A 310 11.71 15.60 -12.62
CA TYR A 310 10.96 16.10 -11.45
C TYR A 310 9.50 15.66 -11.47
N GLY A 311 8.95 15.46 -12.65
CA GLY A 311 7.61 14.98 -12.88
C GLY A 311 7.17 15.22 -14.33
N TYR A 312 6.14 14.49 -14.73
CA TYR A 312 5.56 14.61 -16.06
C TYR A 312 4.09 14.20 -16.04
N GLN A 313 3.37 14.56 -17.10
CA GLN A 313 1.97 14.19 -17.26
C GLN A 313 1.68 13.82 -18.72
N PRO A 314 1.27 12.58 -18.99
CA PRO A 314 0.71 12.21 -20.29
C PRO A 314 -0.72 12.74 -20.39
N LEU A 315 -1.05 13.39 -21.49
CA LEU A 315 -2.36 13.95 -21.77
C LEU A 315 -2.84 13.46 -23.13
N TRP A 316 -4.16 13.28 -23.27
CA TRP A 316 -4.79 12.96 -24.53
C TRP A 316 -6.02 13.80 -24.75
N GLN A 317 -6.05 14.54 -25.85
CA GLN A 317 -7.20 15.31 -26.27
C GLN A 317 -7.19 15.50 -27.80
N ASP A 318 -8.34 15.31 -28.44
CA ASP A 318 -8.57 15.65 -29.86
C ASP A 318 -7.47 15.13 -30.83
N SER A 319 -7.17 13.84 -30.74
CA SER A 319 -6.11 13.18 -31.53
C SER A 319 -4.69 13.76 -31.30
N ILE A 320 -4.48 14.32 -30.13
CA ILE A 320 -3.18 14.84 -29.71
C ILE A 320 -2.76 14.11 -28.42
N PHE A 321 -1.59 13.48 -28.48
CA PHE A 321 -0.86 13.03 -27.31
C PHE A 321 0.09 14.14 -26.87
N THR A 322 0.04 14.56 -25.62
CA THR A 322 0.96 15.53 -25.07
C THR A 322 1.72 14.89 -23.90
N LEU A 323 3.05 14.92 -23.95
CA LEU A 323 3.85 14.73 -22.75
C LEU A 323 4.21 16.09 -22.18
N ARG A 324 3.65 16.40 -21.03
CA ARG A 324 3.98 17.60 -20.25
C ARG A 324 5.10 17.26 -19.29
N VAL A 325 6.25 17.86 -19.47
CA VAL A 325 7.43 17.67 -18.59
C VAL A 325 7.49 18.82 -17.61
N ARG A 326 7.39 18.51 -16.33
CA ARG A 326 7.38 19.50 -15.25
C ARG A 326 8.79 19.96 -14.93
N ARG A 327 8.91 21.24 -14.67
CA ARG A 327 10.12 21.89 -14.16
C ARG A 327 10.13 21.81 -12.62
N PRO A 328 11.31 21.60 -11.97
CA PRO A 328 11.42 21.83 -10.53
C PRO A 328 11.00 23.26 -10.15
N PRO A 329 10.40 23.46 -8.95
CA PRO A 329 10.06 24.80 -8.48
C PRO A 329 11.33 25.62 -8.18
N ALA A 330 11.21 26.94 -8.17
CA ALA A 330 12.24 27.80 -7.64
C ALA A 330 12.34 27.58 -6.11
N ILE A 331 13.55 27.35 -5.63
CA ILE A 331 13.82 27.07 -4.22
C ILE A 331 14.43 28.31 -3.55
N ASP A 332 13.84 28.74 -2.44
CA ASP A 332 14.40 29.82 -1.64
C ASP A 332 15.73 29.38 -1.01
N ALA A 333 16.76 30.22 -1.15
CA ALA A 333 18.12 29.88 -0.72
C ALA A 333 18.28 29.79 0.81
N ILE A 334 17.41 30.46 1.58
CA ILE A 334 17.46 30.51 3.04
C ILE A 334 16.55 29.41 3.63
N ASP A 335 15.29 29.39 3.23
CA ASP A 335 14.32 28.38 3.64
C ASP A 335 13.76 27.62 2.42
N PRO A 336 14.27 26.41 2.12
CA PRO A 336 13.94 25.69 0.90
C PRO A 336 12.46 25.28 0.78
N LEU A 337 11.68 25.39 1.87
CA LEU A 337 10.25 25.07 1.85
C LEU A 337 9.37 26.31 1.63
N LYS A 338 9.90 27.51 1.83
CA LYS A 338 9.13 28.75 1.75
C LYS A 338 8.48 28.95 0.37
N GLY A 339 7.19 29.24 0.37
CA GLY A 339 6.41 29.49 -0.87
C GLY A 339 6.05 28.24 -1.66
N LEU A 340 6.54 27.05 -1.29
CA LEU A 340 6.12 25.81 -1.91
C LEU A 340 4.68 25.45 -1.56
N THR A 341 4.04 24.66 -2.42
CA THR A 341 2.77 23.98 -2.13
C THR A 341 3.04 22.51 -1.89
N ILE A 342 2.73 22.00 -0.68
CA ILE A 342 2.96 20.60 -0.30
C ILE A 342 1.61 19.96 0.02
N ALA A 343 1.36 18.80 -0.60
CA ALA A 343 0.19 17.99 -0.30
C ALA A 343 0.50 17.00 0.83
N ILE A 344 -0.28 17.03 1.89
CA ILE A 344 -0.22 16.10 3.02
C ILE A 344 -1.49 15.27 3.01
N ASP A 345 -1.29 13.96 2.97
CA ASP A 345 -2.36 12.97 2.89
C ASP A 345 -2.37 12.12 4.17
N PRO A 346 -3.19 12.44 5.18
CA PRO A 346 -3.42 11.53 6.29
C PRO A 346 -4.15 10.29 5.78
N GLY A 347 -3.50 9.12 5.82
CA GLY A 347 -4.04 7.87 5.30
C GLY A 347 -5.41 7.51 5.88
N HIS A 348 -6.23 6.81 5.08
CA HIS A 348 -7.58 6.40 5.49
C HIS A 348 -8.54 7.56 5.83
N PRO A 349 -9.82 7.36 6.32
CA PRO A 349 -10.64 6.18 6.10
C PRO A 349 -11.04 5.97 4.62
N PRO A 350 -11.86 4.93 4.23
CA PRO A 350 -12.80 4.15 5.07
C PRO A 350 -12.20 2.88 5.71
N VAL A 351 -11.09 2.39 5.21
CA VAL A 351 -10.35 1.25 5.77
C VAL A 351 -9.25 1.74 6.72
N GLY A 352 -8.45 0.85 7.28
CA GLY A 352 -7.31 1.16 8.14
C GLY A 352 -7.08 0.03 9.13
N ALA A 353 -5.84 -0.16 9.54
CA ALA A 353 -5.48 -1.13 10.56
C ALA A 353 -5.98 -0.70 11.94
N THR A 354 -6.10 -1.68 12.84
CA THR A 354 -6.49 -1.43 14.23
C THR A 354 -5.46 -2.08 15.15
N GLY A 355 -4.96 -1.31 16.10
CA GLY A 355 -3.99 -1.78 17.08
C GLY A 355 -4.62 -2.61 18.21
N PRO A 356 -3.79 -3.26 19.06
CA PRO A 356 -4.24 -4.20 20.09
C PRO A 356 -5.25 -3.64 21.09
N THR A 357 -5.15 -2.35 21.43
CA THR A 357 -6.08 -1.68 22.35
C THR A 357 -7.18 -0.89 21.64
N GLY A 358 -7.36 -1.13 20.33
CA GLY A 358 -8.43 -0.55 19.52
C GLY A 358 -8.12 0.81 18.89
N LEU A 359 -6.87 1.22 18.79
CA LEU A 359 -6.50 2.42 18.04
C LEU A 359 -6.70 2.18 16.55
N TRP A 360 -7.63 2.89 15.94
CA TRP A 360 -7.87 2.82 14.51
C TRP A 360 -6.99 3.81 13.75
N GLU A 361 -6.26 3.33 12.76
CA GLU A 361 -5.22 4.06 12.03
C GLU A 361 -5.60 5.46 11.51
N PRO A 362 -6.81 5.70 10.97
CA PRO A 362 -7.22 7.04 10.54
C PRO A 362 -7.12 8.13 11.62
N VAL A 363 -7.17 7.76 12.90
CA VAL A 363 -7.09 8.71 14.01
C VAL A 363 -5.68 9.28 14.17
N PRO A 364 -4.64 8.45 14.37
CA PRO A 364 -3.28 8.97 14.52
C PRO A 364 -2.70 9.52 13.21
N THR A 365 -3.09 9.00 12.02
CA THR A 365 -2.62 9.57 10.75
C THR A 365 -3.10 11.02 10.58
N LEU A 366 -4.36 11.31 10.96
CA LEU A 366 -4.86 12.68 10.97
C LEU A 366 -4.13 13.55 11.98
N ALA A 367 -3.90 13.05 13.20
CA ALA A 367 -3.21 13.79 14.24
C ALA A 367 -1.77 14.18 13.81
N VAL A 368 -1.03 13.25 13.19
CA VAL A 368 0.30 13.53 12.62
C VAL A 368 0.20 14.51 11.46
N GLY A 369 -0.74 14.30 10.53
CA GLY A 369 -0.93 15.17 9.37
C GLY A 369 -1.23 16.63 9.74
N LEU A 370 -2.05 16.86 10.77
CA LEU A 370 -2.34 18.20 11.28
C LEU A 370 -1.08 18.86 11.87
N LYS A 371 -0.23 18.10 12.58
CA LYS A 371 1.05 18.60 13.09
C LYS A 371 2.03 18.95 11.96
N VAL A 372 2.12 18.11 10.92
CA VAL A 372 2.92 18.40 9.72
C VAL A 372 2.42 19.67 9.05
N ARG A 373 1.10 19.83 8.85
CA ARG A 373 0.49 21.05 8.31
C ARG A 373 0.94 22.29 9.09
N ASP A 374 0.80 22.26 10.42
CA ASP A 374 1.09 23.42 11.26
C ASP A 374 2.58 23.77 11.24
N MET A 375 3.48 22.78 11.26
CA MET A 375 4.93 23.00 11.14
C MET A 375 5.32 23.56 9.77
N LEU A 376 4.72 23.09 8.69
CA LEU A 376 4.97 23.60 7.34
C LEU A 376 4.39 25.00 7.14
N ALA A 377 3.17 25.26 7.61
CA ALA A 377 2.53 26.57 7.53
C ALA A 377 3.33 27.65 8.28
N ALA A 378 3.92 27.33 9.43
CA ALA A 378 4.80 28.22 10.18
C ALA A 378 6.06 28.63 9.39
N ARG A 379 6.42 27.88 8.34
CA ARG A 379 7.55 28.18 7.43
C ARG A 379 7.10 28.82 6.11
N GLY A 380 5.84 29.24 6.01
CA GLY A 380 5.30 29.89 4.80
C GLY A 380 5.05 28.94 3.64
N VAL A 381 4.80 27.65 3.93
CA VAL A 381 4.38 26.64 2.95
C VAL A 381 2.87 26.72 2.75
N ASN A 382 2.41 26.62 1.50
CA ASN A 382 1.01 26.40 1.17
C ASN A 382 0.67 24.93 1.35
N VAL A 383 -0.04 24.55 2.40
CA VAL A 383 -0.32 23.16 2.71
C VAL A 383 -1.70 22.77 2.19
N LEU A 384 -1.75 21.79 1.27
CA LEU A 384 -2.96 21.11 0.89
C LEU A 384 -3.13 19.87 1.77
N MET A 385 -4.21 19.79 2.55
CA MET A 385 -4.62 18.57 3.23
C MET A 385 -5.63 17.80 2.37
N THR A 386 -5.44 16.49 2.18
CA THR A 386 -6.44 15.66 1.49
C THR A 386 -7.69 15.43 2.34
N ARG A 387 -7.54 15.48 3.66
CA ARG A 387 -8.62 15.53 4.65
C ARG A 387 -8.17 16.26 5.91
N THR A 388 -9.13 16.86 6.61
CA THR A 388 -8.92 17.55 7.89
C THR A 388 -9.80 17.03 9.01
N ASP A 389 -10.59 15.99 8.72
CA ASP A 389 -11.52 15.35 9.63
C ASP A 389 -11.54 13.81 9.42
N SER A 390 -12.50 13.14 10.03
CA SER A 390 -12.69 11.69 9.95
C SER A 390 -13.53 11.21 8.75
N LEU A 391 -13.96 12.12 7.88
CA LEU A 391 -14.75 11.73 6.71
C LEU A 391 -13.88 10.99 5.68
N PRO A 392 -14.44 9.97 5.01
CA PRO A 392 -13.70 9.24 3.98
C PRO A 392 -13.49 10.10 2.73
N VAL A 393 -12.29 10.03 2.17
CA VAL A 393 -11.93 10.61 0.87
C VAL A 393 -11.54 9.48 -0.07
N ASP A 394 -12.12 9.48 -1.28
CA ASP A 394 -11.79 8.48 -2.30
C ASP A 394 -10.28 8.41 -2.54
N LEU A 395 -9.74 7.20 -2.57
CA LEU A 395 -8.31 6.94 -2.66
C LEU A 395 -7.67 7.60 -3.89
N ASN A 396 -8.35 7.56 -5.04
CA ASN A 396 -7.82 8.11 -6.29
C ASN A 396 -7.97 9.64 -6.36
N LEU A 397 -8.92 10.20 -5.61
CA LEU A 397 -9.11 11.65 -5.56
C LEU A 397 -7.94 12.35 -4.86
N ARG A 398 -7.30 11.69 -3.89
CA ARG A 398 -6.20 12.29 -3.09
C ARG A 398 -5.02 12.74 -3.94
N GLY A 399 -4.54 11.89 -4.87
CA GLY A 399 -3.50 12.26 -5.84
C GLY A 399 -3.96 13.37 -6.80
N THR A 400 -5.22 13.30 -7.26
CA THR A 400 -5.84 14.32 -8.11
C THR A 400 -5.92 15.68 -7.42
N MET A 401 -6.23 15.73 -6.12
CA MET A 401 -6.23 16.97 -5.34
C MET A 401 -4.83 17.61 -5.33
N ALA A 402 -3.77 16.82 -5.10
CA ALA A 402 -2.39 17.29 -5.13
C ALA A 402 -2.02 17.88 -6.50
N ARG A 403 -2.39 17.21 -7.59
CA ARG A 403 -2.15 17.68 -8.94
C ARG A 403 -2.90 18.99 -9.25
N ARG A 404 -4.19 19.05 -8.92
CA ARG A 404 -5.03 20.25 -9.17
C ARG A 404 -4.57 21.46 -8.37
N ALA A 405 -4.01 21.26 -7.18
CA ALA A 405 -3.38 22.31 -6.40
C ALA A 405 -1.98 22.67 -6.89
N ASN A 406 -1.48 22.04 -7.96
CA ASN A 406 -0.11 22.17 -8.44
C ASN A 406 0.93 21.94 -7.35
N ALA A 407 0.67 20.98 -6.45
CA ALA A 407 1.57 20.67 -5.35
C ALA A 407 2.98 20.29 -5.83
N HIS A 408 4.00 20.65 -5.07
CA HIS A 408 5.40 20.37 -5.39
C HIS A 408 5.88 19.03 -4.83
N ALA A 409 5.20 18.49 -3.82
CA ALA A 409 5.39 17.12 -3.33
C ALA A 409 4.09 16.62 -2.70
N LEU A 410 3.96 15.28 -2.63
CA LEU A 410 2.88 14.59 -1.91
C LEU A 410 3.49 13.65 -0.88
N VAL A 411 3.07 13.77 0.38
CA VAL A 411 3.44 12.86 1.46
C VAL A 411 2.19 12.23 2.05
N SER A 412 2.04 10.91 1.89
CA SER A 412 1.00 10.12 2.53
C SER A 412 1.50 9.53 3.84
N ILE A 413 0.69 9.60 4.90
CA ILE A 413 1.07 9.26 6.28
C ILE A 413 0.27 8.06 6.73
N HIS A 414 0.96 6.99 7.14
CA HIS A 414 0.40 5.71 7.52
C HIS A 414 1.09 5.10 8.74
N PHE A 415 0.46 4.02 9.26
CA PHE A 415 1.01 3.12 10.27
C PHE A 415 0.80 1.68 9.80
N ASN A 416 1.90 0.95 9.70
CA ASN A 416 1.96 -0.35 9.05
C ASN A 416 1.22 -1.46 9.82
N ALA A 417 0.82 -2.48 9.07
CA ALA A 417 0.35 -3.77 9.60
C ALA A 417 0.81 -4.89 8.67
N LEU A 418 1.08 -6.07 9.22
CA LEU A 418 1.54 -7.23 8.47
C LEU A 418 0.39 -8.10 7.97
N PRO A 419 0.55 -8.73 6.80
CA PRO A 419 -0.32 -9.82 6.39
C PRO A 419 -0.03 -11.10 7.18
N ASP A 420 -0.96 -12.06 7.12
CA ASP A 420 -0.81 -13.38 7.72
C ASP A 420 0.52 -14.04 7.37
N GLY A 421 1.07 -14.77 8.33
CA GLY A 421 2.29 -15.57 8.15
C GLY A 421 3.61 -14.81 8.25
N MET A 422 3.59 -13.52 8.57
CA MET A 422 4.79 -12.73 8.84
C MET A 422 4.98 -12.54 10.34
N ASN A 423 6.19 -12.79 10.84
CA ASN A 423 6.49 -12.65 12.26
C ASN A 423 6.67 -11.17 12.65
N PRO A 424 5.74 -10.58 13.44
CA PRO A 424 5.79 -9.16 13.77
C PRO A 424 7.00 -8.75 14.61
N PHE A 425 7.60 -9.68 15.37
CA PHE A 425 8.79 -9.42 16.19
C PHE A 425 10.09 -9.33 15.37
N VAL A 426 10.04 -9.61 14.06
CA VAL A 426 11.18 -9.53 13.14
C VAL A 426 10.96 -8.47 12.07
N GLU A 427 9.71 -8.28 11.67
CA GLU A 427 9.34 -7.46 10.52
C GLU A 427 8.90 -6.03 10.88
N GLU A 428 9.10 -5.60 12.11
CA GLU A 428 8.78 -4.24 12.57
C GLU A 428 9.80 -3.19 12.11
N GLY A 429 9.40 -1.92 12.10
CA GLY A 429 10.30 -0.78 11.83
C GLY A 429 9.64 0.34 11.01
N THR A 430 10.46 1.29 10.58
CA THR A 430 10.03 2.43 9.76
C THR A 430 10.36 2.18 8.29
N THR A 431 9.42 2.50 7.39
CA THR A 431 9.57 2.33 5.94
C THR A 431 9.04 3.55 5.20
N THR A 432 9.70 3.94 4.10
CA THR A 432 9.16 4.92 3.17
C THR A 432 9.01 4.30 1.78
N PHE A 433 7.80 4.33 1.23
CA PHE A 433 7.48 3.84 -0.10
C PHE A 433 7.52 4.95 -1.14
N TYR A 434 7.98 4.60 -2.33
CA TYR A 434 7.92 5.41 -3.54
C TYR A 434 7.62 4.51 -4.75
N PHE A 435 7.33 5.10 -5.90
CA PHE A 435 7.18 4.32 -7.14
C PHE A 435 8.06 4.82 -8.28
N TRP A 436 8.01 6.10 -8.63
CA TRP A 436 8.77 6.67 -9.73
C TRP A 436 10.19 7.06 -9.31
N PRO A 437 11.18 6.91 -10.21
CA PRO A 437 12.58 7.26 -9.89
C PRO A 437 12.75 8.69 -9.38
N HIS A 438 12.00 9.66 -9.92
CA HIS A 438 12.05 11.06 -9.45
C HIS A 438 11.56 11.26 -8.00
N SER A 439 10.82 10.30 -7.44
CA SER A 439 10.36 10.34 -6.05
C SER A 439 11.36 9.73 -5.06
N GLU A 440 12.31 8.90 -5.54
CA GLU A 440 13.27 8.20 -4.68
C GLU A 440 14.13 9.14 -3.83
N PRO A 441 14.66 10.28 -4.34
CA PRO A 441 15.44 11.21 -3.52
C PRO A 441 14.64 11.77 -2.33
N LEU A 442 13.36 12.11 -2.52
CA LEU A 442 12.47 12.53 -1.44
C LEU A 442 12.25 11.40 -0.43
N ALA A 443 12.02 10.17 -0.90
CA ALA A 443 11.83 9.02 -0.03
C ALA A 443 13.06 8.74 0.85
N ARG A 444 14.27 8.81 0.28
CA ARG A 444 15.53 8.61 1.03
C ARG A 444 15.76 9.69 2.07
N ALA A 445 15.57 10.96 1.71
CA ALA A 445 15.72 12.08 2.65
C ALA A 445 14.72 11.97 3.81
N THR A 446 13.46 11.59 3.50
CA THR A 446 12.43 11.43 4.52
C THR A 446 12.68 10.20 5.40
N GLN A 447 13.08 9.05 4.84
CA GLN A 447 13.43 7.87 5.62
C GLN A 447 14.56 8.16 6.63
N GLN A 448 15.62 8.81 6.19
CA GLN A 448 16.73 9.19 7.07
C GLN A 448 16.27 10.09 8.23
N ALA A 449 15.44 11.07 7.95
CA ALA A 449 14.90 11.97 8.97
C ALA A 449 13.94 11.25 9.92
N LEU A 450 13.12 10.33 9.42
CA LEU A 450 12.21 9.51 10.24
C LEU A 450 12.99 8.61 11.20
N LEU A 451 14.03 7.94 10.74
CA LEU A 451 14.87 7.08 11.59
C LEU A 451 15.51 7.87 12.74
N ALA A 452 16.00 9.07 12.45
CA ALA A 452 16.57 9.96 13.48
C ALA A 452 15.54 10.42 14.53
N GLN A 453 14.26 10.55 14.16
CA GLN A 453 13.19 10.99 15.04
C GLN A 453 12.49 9.84 15.77
N LEU A 454 12.25 8.70 15.12
CA LEU A 454 11.40 7.64 15.65
C LEU A 454 12.19 6.56 16.39
N SER A 455 13.48 6.41 16.10
CA SER A 455 14.37 5.42 16.74
C SER A 455 13.87 3.97 16.60
N LEU A 456 13.16 3.66 15.51
CA LEU A 456 12.72 2.32 15.15
C LEU A 456 13.69 1.69 14.13
N PRO A 457 13.70 0.35 13.98
CA PRO A 457 14.51 -0.33 12.98
C PRO A 457 14.25 0.20 11.56
N ASP A 458 15.32 0.29 10.75
CA ASP A 458 15.21 0.69 9.36
C ASP A 458 14.74 -0.47 8.47
N LYS A 459 13.53 -0.38 7.95
CA LYS A 459 13.01 -1.31 6.94
C LYS A 459 13.25 -0.83 5.51
N GLY A 460 13.89 0.33 5.36
CA GLY A 460 14.38 0.84 4.09
C GLY A 460 13.39 1.69 3.30
N VAL A 461 13.89 2.08 2.14
CA VAL A 461 13.14 2.80 1.10
C VAL A 461 12.76 1.79 0.03
N ILE A 462 11.45 1.57 -0.16
CA ILE A 462 10.94 0.46 -0.97
C ILE A 462 10.15 0.99 -2.16
N ARG A 463 10.51 0.54 -3.37
CA ARG A 463 9.72 0.79 -4.57
C ARG A 463 8.50 -0.13 -4.60
N ARG A 464 7.29 0.45 -4.51
CA ARG A 464 6.04 -0.32 -4.52
C ARG A 464 4.93 0.46 -5.21
N ASN A 465 4.10 -0.23 -6.00
CA ASN A 465 2.95 0.38 -6.66
C ASN A 465 1.78 0.54 -5.67
N LEU A 466 1.72 1.71 -5.00
CA LEU A 466 0.61 2.13 -4.16
C LEU A 466 -0.06 3.36 -4.77
N ALA A 467 -1.35 3.56 -4.51
CA ALA A 467 -2.12 4.62 -5.15
C ALA A 467 -1.52 6.02 -4.94
N LEU A 468 -1.02 6.32 -3.74
CA LEU A 468 -0.50 7.64 -3.37
C LEU A 468 0.94 7.90 -3.80
N VAL A 469 1.68 6.90 -4.25
CA VAL A 469 3.05 7.05 -4.80
C VAL A 469 3.10 6.91 -6.33
N ARG A 470 1.93 6.65 -6.95
CA ARG A 470 1.78 6.49 -8.40
C ARG A 470 1.70 7.80 -9.21
N PRO A 471 1.26 8.96 -8.67
CA PRO A 471 1.25 10.20 -9.44
C PRO A 471 2.59 10.49 -10.09
N THR A 472 2.57 10.82 -11.39
CA THR A 472 3.78 11.12 -12.18
C THR A 472 4.13 12.60 -12.16
N TRP A 473 3.18 13.47 -11.79
CA TRP A 473 3.29 14.92 -11.87
C TRP A 473 4.25 15.54 -10.86
N LEU A 474 4.49 14.88 -9.74
CA LEU A 474 5.26 15.41 -8.61
C LEU A 474 5.93 14.25 -7.86
N PRO A 475 7.03 14.50 -7.12
CA PRO A 475 7.54 13.54 -6.17
C PRO A 475 6.48 13.17 -5.12
N ALA A 476 6.19 11.87 -5.02
CA ALA A 476 5.17 11.33 -4.14
C ALA A 476 5.70 10.15 -3.33
N ILE A 477 5.50 10.21 -2.01
CA ILE A 477 5.95 9.18 -1.07
C ILE A 477 4.84 8.78 -0.10
N LEU A 478 4.96 7.58 0.46
CA LEU A 478 4.11 7.11 1.55
C LEU A 478 5.01 6.65 2.71
N CYS A 479 4.79 7.20 3.88
CA CYS A 479 5.56 6.92 5.08
C CYS A 479 4.79 5.99 6.00
N GLU A 480 5.42 4.89 6.41
CA GLU A 480 4.97 3.98 7.47
C GLU A 480 5.84 4.22 8.71
N GLY A 481 5.35 5.07 9.62
CA GLY A 481 6.15 5.55 10.74
C GLY A 481 6.41 4.49 11.80
N ALA A 482 5.48 3.54 11.98
CA ALA A 482 5.54 2.43 12.93
C ALA A 482 4.50 1.38 12.58
N PHE A 483 4.51 0.25 13.31
CA PHE A 483 3.51 -0.82 13.17
C PHE A 483 2.41 -0.66 14.23
N ILE A 484 1.22 -0.24 13.82
CA ILE A 484 0.10 0.00 14.75
C ILE A 484 -0.35 -1.28 15.47
N MET A 485 -0.09 -2.45 14.88
CA MET A 485 -0.41 -3.74 15.48
C MET A 485 0.52 -4.16 16.63
N MET A 486 1.69 -3.53 16.78
CA MET A 486 2.63 -3.81 17.87
C MET A 486 2.21 -3.07 19.15
N PRO A 487 2.13 -3.78 20.30
CA PRO A 487 1.59 -3.20 21.54
C PRO A 487 2.32 -1.95 22.07
N ASP A 488 3.66 -1.96 22.03
CA ASP A 488 4.49 -0.84 22.44
C ASP A 488 4.43 0.32 21.44
N GLN A 489 4.41 0.01 20.15
CA GLN A 489 4.31 1.03 19.10
C GLN A 489 2.91 1.66 19.06
N GLU A 490 1.83 0.89 19.22
CA GLU A 490 0.49 1.46 19.39
C GLU A 490 0.40 2.40 20.59
N ALA A 491 0.99 2.00 21.71
CA ALA A 491 1.02 2.85 22.90
C ALA A 491 1.78 4.17 22.63
N ALA A 492 2.91 4.10 21.94
CA ALA A 492 3.66 5.29 21.51
C ALA A 492 2.87 6.17 20.53
N ILE A 493 2.26 5.58 19.50
CA ILE A 493 1.45 6.28 18.47
C ILE A 493 0.32 7.10 19.09
N ARG A 494 -0.25 6.66 20.22
CA ARG A 494 -1.27 7.41 20.95
C ARG A 494 -0.75 8.70 21.58
N THR A 495 0.57 8.81 21.79
CA THR A 495 1.13 9.97 22.51
C THR A 495 1.34 11.16 21.57
N PRO A 496 1.03 12.40 22.05
CA PRO A 496 1.34 13.62 21.31
C PRO A 496 2.84 13.77 20.98
N GLU A 497 3.71 13.25 21.84
CA GLU A 497 5.17 13.27 21.67
C GLU A 497 5.60 12.47 20.42
N TYR A 498 5.15 11.22 20.30
CA TYR A 498 5.47 10.38 19.14
C TYR A 498 4.93 10.98 17.84
N GLN A 499 3.68 11.45 17.86
CA GLN A 499 3.06 12.10 16.72
C GLN A 499 3.83 13.34 16.26
N GLU A 500 4.36 14.13 17.21
CA GLU A 500 5.19 15.29 16.90
C GLU A 500 6.55 14.91 16.33
N ARG A 501 7.19 13.88 16.88
CA ARG A 501 8.45 13.33 16.35
C ARG A 501 8.27 12.83 14.93
N TYR A 502 7.17 12.14 14.65
CA TYR A 502 6.85 11.68 13.28
C TYR A 502 6.64 12.86 12.32
N ALA A 503 5.84 13.85 12.73
CA ALA A 503 5.62 15.06 11.95
C ALA A 503 6.94 15.81 11.66
N ARG A 504 7.80 15.96 12.68
CA ARG A 504 9.11 16.59 12.54
C ARG A 504 10.01 15.85 11.56
N GLY A 505 10.03 14.52 11.60
CA GLY A 505 10.77 13.70 10.65
C GLY A 505 10.34 13.95 9.20
N ILE A 506 9.04 14.03 8.94
CA ILE A 506 8.50 14.35 7.60
C ILE A 506 8.95 15.75 7.16
N VAL A 507 8.82 16.77 8.02
CA VAL A 507 9.20 18.15 7.68
C VAL A 507 10.70 18.27 7.42
N GLN A 508 11.55 17.60 8.22
CA GLN A 508 12.99 17.56 8.01
C GLN A 508 13.38 16.84 6.71
N GLY A 509 12.69 15.76 6.37
CA GLY A 509 12.89 15.05 5.12
C GLY A 509 12.56 15.91 3.90
N LEU A 510 11.44 16.64 3.93
CA LEU A 510 11.06 17.61 2.91
C LEU A 510 12.11 18.73 2.79
N ASP A 511 12.56 19.30 3.91
CA ASP A 511 13.59 20.35 3.93
C ASP A 511 14.88 19.86 3.27
N ALA A 512 15.38 18.69 3.67
CA ALA A 512 16.61 18.11 3.12
C ALA A 512 16.50 17.86 1.61
N TYR A 513 15.38 17.32 1.17
CA TYR A 513 15.12 17.07 -0.25
C TYR A 513 15.13 18.36 -1.08
N PHE A 514 14.34 19.37 -0.69
CA PHE A 514 14.25 20.60 -1.48
C PHE A 514 15.53 21.43 -1.42
N ARG A 515 16.28 21.38 -0.32
CA ARG A 515 17.61 21.99 -0.23
C ARG A 515 18.58 21.37 -1.25
N THR A 516 18.60 20.05 -1.36
CA THR A 516 19.43 19.33 -2.34
C THR A 516 18.99 19.64 -3.77
N LEU A 517 17.67 19.67 -4.02
CA LEU A 517 17.10 20.00 -5.32
C LEU A 517 17.49 21.43 -5.75
N GLY A 518 17.43 22.41 -4.84
CA GLY A 518 17.85 23.78 -5.11
C GLY A 518 19.33 23.86 -5.53
N GLN A 519 20.22 23.11 -4.88
CA GLN A 519 21.64 23.07 -5.25
C GLN A 519 21.89 22.43 -6.63
N ALA A 520 21.07 21.47 -7.04
CA ALA A 520 21.20 20.78 -8.33
C ALA A 520 20.63 21.58 -9.52
N THR A 521 19.85 22.64 -9.27
CA THR A 521 19.17 23.44 -10.31
C THR A 521 19.80 24.83 -10.50
N HIS A 522 20.79 25.19 -9.71
CA HIS A 522 21.67 26.36 -9.83
C HIS A 522 23.02 25.98 -10.46
#